data_afe08295e09bfda7ade6701ba5dcc51d
#
_entry.id   afe08295e09bfda7ade6701ba5dcc51d
#
_cell.length_a   1.000
_cell.length_b   1.000
_cell.length_c   1.000
_cell.angle_alpha   90.00
_cell.angle_beta   90.00
_cell.angle_gamma   90.00
#
_symmetry.space_group_name_H-M   'P 1'
#
loop_
_entity.id
_entity.type
_entity.pdbx_description
1 polymer ?
#
loop_
_entity_poly.entity_id
_entity_poly.type
_entity_poly.pdbx_seq_one_letter_code
_entity_poly.pdbx_strand_id
1 'polypeptide(L)'
;MLRALVAASLLVVAAARAESCPGTALVRICTSKGMETRQVNLSRTGADSAHFTFRRADLPPDAKWMDVVPAFMSAPRGADGYWIQGRGLYGTFDKPDGTNVWWRQQMPVYGIKRGNRLAWAHLRTYRFDYDLVVSAADGTFEIFPRIRFDRVRRFFDLYADIEIDFHFLEGENSDYNGMAKGYQAWQFAHGVKPIKERIKEFPDLAYMCDAMVIRIQTHGAKTIPDKPTDFTKETEWPINVYMPFDKAEEFVSAIRASGIDKAAIVSAGWNKGGYDGQLPEHFPVEPAFGGETGLRRLIRRTQDLGYLIMLHATCTEVYKICPRFDENDIAKRRDGSWDWNGLYFGGSCYWVCERRSWETWIPDEMRRMRALGVKGSHYVDVFSATYPNRCADPRHPATPEQMAVYQNNILAEAKKVFGGCTSEGGYDHVAANIDCINYVSVEMKRLHDGKTKGLELVSGCHPLWELVYHGVILYTPDRLTQNHTRGQNHPKKDESGTLDWLEGDGIVDPAISLKIVEFGGRPIFYSYKPKDVPAMKRAWDEFVPVRHLQKELMLSHKNIAPGVAVTCYENGESVVCNYSEKPYTYRNVSVPPAGYRIVEAGVCPK
;
A
#
# COMPACT_ATOMS: atom_id res chain seq x y z
N MET A 1 47.79 21.77 31.56
CA MET A 1 47.44 20.87 30.46
C MET A 1 46.70 19.62 30.93
N LEU A 2 47.05 18.96 32.04
CA LEU A 2 46.39 17.70 32.46
C LEU A 2 44.90 17.89 32.91
N ARG A 3 44.51 19.04 33.45
CA ARG A 3 43.11 19.32 33.86
C ARG A 3 42.19 19.61 32.68
N ALA A 4 42.67 20.11 31.56
CA ALA A 4 41.91 20.36 30.34
C ALA A 4 41.60 19.07 29.57
N LEU A 5 42.54 18.11 29.57
CA LEU A 5 42.35 16.79 28.94
C LEU A 5 41.33 15.91 29.69
N VAL A 6 41.28 15.99 31.02
CA VAL A 6 40.31 15.27 31.85
C VAL A 6 38.90 15.84 31.67
N ALA A 7 38.77 17.18 31.55
CA ALA A 7 37.46 17.83 31.30
C ALA A 7 36.94 17.52 29.89
N ALA A 8 37.80 17.49 28.87
CA ALA A 8 37.41 17.11 27.49
C ALA A 8 37.01 15.63 27.39
N SER A 9 37.73 14.73 28.09
CA SER A 9 37.38 13.31 28.14
C SER A 9 36.07 13.03 28.88
N LEU A 10 35.79 13.79 29.96
CA LEU A 10 34.53 13.71 30.69
C LEU A 10 33.34 14.29 29.91
N LEU A 11 33.55 15.35 29.11
CA LEU A 11 32.52 15.90 28.23
C LEU A 11 32.21 14.94 27.04
N VAL A 12 33.22 14.31 26.47
CA VAL A 12 33.02 13.32 25.37
C VAL A 12 32.35 12.05 25.89
N VAL A 13 32.68 11.59 27.11
CA VAL A 13 32.01 10.44 27.75
C VAL A 13 30.60 10.80 28.19
N ALA A 14 30.35 12.05 28.65
CA ALA A 14 29.02 12.53 29.00
C ALA A 14 28.13 12.70 27.73
N ALA A 15 28.68 13.19 26.61
CA ALA A 15 27.97 13.28 25.33
C ALA A 15 27.65 11.87 24.77
N ALA A 16 28.60 10.93 24.82
CA ALA A 16 28.36 9.54 24.38
C ALA A 16 27.36 8.79 25.29
N ARG A 17 27.29 9.12 26.60
CA ARG A 17 26.27 8.57 27.50
C ARG A 17 24.92 9.27 27.39
N ALA A 18 24.86 10.54 26.97
CA ALA A 18 23.60 11.24 26.70
C ALA A 18 22.85 10.69 25.47
N GLU A 19 23.56 10.09 24.51
CA GLU A 19 22.94 9.42 23.34
C GLU A 19 22.32 8.05 23.65
N SER A 20 22.62 7.45 24.80
CA SER A 20 22.12 6.11 25.19
C SER A 20 20.83 6.15 26.02
N CYS A 21 20.30 7.32 26.35
CA CYS A 21 19.05 7.46 27.12
C CYS A 21 18.08 8.35 26.36
N PRO A 22 16.87 7.87 26.04
CA PRO A 22 15.83 8.74 25.46
C PRO A 22 15.44 9.79 26.52
N GLY A 23 15.97 11.02 26.38
CA GLY A 23 15.71 12.09 27.35
C GLY A 23 14.45 12.87 27.02
N THR A 24 14.48 13.59 25.90
CA THR A 24 13.41 14.51 25.52
C THR A 24 13.17 14.50 24.01
N ALA A 25 11.96 14.85 23.61
CA ALA A 25 11.63 15.24 22.25
C ALA A 25 11.42 16.75 22.18
N LEU A 26 11.96 17.39 21.15
CA LEU A 26 11.62 18.74 20.78
C LEU A 26 10.25 18.73 20.12
N VAL A 27 9.30 19.50 20.62
CA VAL A 27 7.98 19.68 20.04
C VAL A 27 7.89 21.08 19.46
N ARG A 28 7.57 21.19 18.17
CA ARG A 28 7.34 22.46 17.47
C ARG A 28 5.86 22.58 17.15
N ILE A 29 5.17 23.56 17.71
CA ILE A 29 3.72 23.76 17.53
C ILE A 29 3.50 25.03 16.72
N CYS A 30 2.85 24.90 15.56
CA CYS A 30 2.43 26.03 14.75
C CYS A 30 1.07 26.53 15.20
N THR A 31 0.99 27.81 15.54
CA THR A 31 -0.23 28.50 15.94
C THR A 31 -0.53 29.66 14.97
N SER A 32 -1.61 30.38 15.21
CA SER A 32 -1.91 31.62 14.47
C SER A 32 -0.90 32.75 14.78
N LYS A 33 -0.19 32.66 15.92
CA LYS A 33 0.77 33.66 16.39
C LYS A 33 2.22 33.32 16.03
N GLY A 34 2.48 32.16 15.43
CA GLY A 34 3.80 31.68 15.05
C GLY A 34 4.13 30.31 15.61
N MET A 35 5.43 30.02 15.72
CA MET A 35 5.96 28.74 16.20
C MET A 35 6.25 28.80 17.68
N GLU A 36 5.67 27.86 18.44
CA GLU A 36 6.06 27.55 19.81
C GLU A 36 6.96 26.32 19.82
N THR A 37 7.94 26.32 20.74
CA THR A 37 8.84 25.18 20.93
C THR A 37 8.81 24.76 22.39
N ARG A 38 8.65 23.45 22.63
CA ARG A 38 8.66 22.85 23.96
C ARG A 38 9.53 21.62 23.98
N GLN A 39 10.14 21.32 25.15
CA GLN A 39 10.76 20.03 25.41
C GLN A 39 9.79 19.15 26.19
N VAL A 40 9.62 17.90 25.74
CA VAL A 40 8.75 16.91 26.38
C VAL A 40 9.57 15.68 26.72
N ASN A 41 9.48 15.25 27.96
CA ASN A 41 10.18 14.05 28.43
C ASN A 41 9.58 12.81 27.79
N LEU A 42 10.45 11.86 27.39
CA LEU A 42 10.06 10.54 26.96
C LEU A 42 10.01 9.60 28.17
N SER A 43 8.96 8.80 28.24
CA SER A 43 8.83 7.74 29.24
C SER A 43 9.54 6.48 28.74
N ARG A 44 10.44 5.92 29.55
CA ARG A 44 11.09 4.64 29.21
C ARG A 44 10.10 3.50 29.42
N THR A 45 9.89 2.66 28.40
CA THR A 45 8.94 1.53 28.44
C THR A 45 9.64 0.17 28.47
N GLY A 46 10.95 0.14 28.23
CA GLY A 46 11.81 -1.05 28.26
C GLY A 46 13.28 -0.69 28.19
N ALA A 47 14.13 -1.69 28.03
CA ALA A 47 15.58 -1.46 27.84
C ALA A 47 15.84 -0.68 26.55
N ASP A 48 15.13 -1.06 25.48
CA ASP A 48 15.32 -0.60 24.11
C ASP A 48 14.08 0.10 23.55
N SER A 49 13.27 0.74 24.44
CA SER A 49 12.05 1.43 24.02
C SER A 49 11.72 2.62 24.89
N ALA A 50 11.06 3.60 24.28
CA ALA A 50 10.54 4.79 24.91
C ALA A 50 9.18 5.16 24.34
N HIS A 51 8.40 5.90 25.09
CA HIS A 51 7.08 6.36 24.70
C HIS A 51 6.99 7.88 24.84
N PHE A 52 6.41 8.51 23.84
CA PHE A 52 6.07 9.92 23.83
C PHE A 52 4.57 10.08 24.02
N THR A 53 4.19 10.96 24.95
CA THR A 53 2.79 11.38 25.11
C THR A 53 2.74 12.91 25.20
N PHE A 54 1.83 13.51 24.44
CA PHE A 54 1.47 14.91 24.57
C PHE A 54 -0.05 15.03 24.71
N ARG A 55 -0.50 15.54 25.86
CA ARG A 55 -1.94 15.63 26.12
C ARG A 55 -2.58 16.67 25.21
N ARG A 56 -3.67 16.34 24.57
CA ARG A 56 -4.45 17.26 23.72
C ARG A 56 -4.91 18.52 24.47
N ALA A 57 -5.14 18.40 25.79
CA ALA A 57 -5.54 19.53 26.64
C ALA A 57 -4.44 20.58 26.82
N ASP A 58 -3.17 20.21 26.61
CA ASP A 58 -2.02 21.10 26.72
C ASP A 58 -1.68 21.82 25.42
N LEU A 59 -2.41 21.51 24.32
CA LEU A 59 -2.25 22.17 23.03
C LEU A 59 -2.89 23.56 23.05
N PRO A 60 -2.24 24.57 22.43
CA PRO A 60 -2.89 25.85 22.15
C PRO A 60 -4.19 25.64 21.36
N PRO A 61 -5.28 26.35 21.70
CA PRO A 61 -6.57 26.18 21.00
C PRO A 61 -6.49 26.41 19.50
N ASP A 62 -5.55 27.26 19.05
CA ASP A 62 -5.32 27.63 17.65
C ASP A 62 -4.16 26.86 16.99
N ALA A 63 -3.64 25.81 17.65
CA ALA A 63 -2.60 24.96 17.07
C ALA A 63 -3.08 24.35 15.73
N LYS A 64 -2.30 24.56 14.67
CA LYS A 64 -2.57 24.05 13.31
C LYS A 64 -1.94 22.70 13.10
N TRP A 65 -0.70 22.53 13.56
CA TRP A 65 0.05 21.28 13.48
C TRP A 65 1.14 21.24 14.56
N MET A 66 1.67 20.04 14.79
CA MET A 66 2.75 19.80 15.74
C MET A 66 3.76 18.81 15.14
N ASP A 67 5.04 19.19 15.16
CA ASP A 67 6.17 18.29 14.86
C ASP A 67 6.69 17.69 16.16
N VAL A 68 7.06 16.39 16.13
CA VAL A 68 7.70 15.69 17.25
C VAL A 68 9.08 15.22 16.80
N VAL A 69 10.14 15.87 17.32
CA VAL A 69 11.51 15.71 16.84
C VAL A 69 12.45 15.33 17.99
N PRO A 70 12.57 14.03 18.33
CA PRO A 70 13.60 13.60 19.27
C PRO A 70 15.00 13.70 18.65
N ALA A 71 16.01 14.05 19.46
CA ALA A 71 17.38 14.22 18.99
C ALA A 71 17.96 12.97 18.31
N PHE A 72 17.54 11.77 18.73
CA PHE A 72 17.95 10.52 18.11
C PHE A 72 17.32 10.26 16.72
N MET A 73 16.31 11.04 16.32
CA MET A 73 15.70 11.03 14.96
C MET A 73 16.36 12.08 14.04
N SER A 74 17.62 12.43 14.31
CA SER A 74 18.43 13.32 13.47
C SER A 74 19.81 12.73 13.19
N ALA A 75 20.44 13.20 12.11
CA ALA A 75 21.81 12.83 11.74
C ALA A 75 22.54 14.03 11.10
N PRO A 76 23.84 14.21 11.36
CA PRO A 76 24.62 15.19 10.64
C PRO A 76 24.80 14.77 9.17
N ARG A 77 24.97 15.76 8.29
CA ARG A 77 25.33 15.50 6.88
C ARG A 77 26.63 14.71 6.81
N GLY A 78 26.68 13.71 5.92
CA GLY A 78 27.82 12.82 5.75
C GLY A 78 27.93 11.70 6.79
N ALA A 79 26.96 11.59 7.73
CA ALA A 79 26.93 10.45 8.63
C ALA A 79 26.75 9.13 7.87
N ASP A 80 27.35 8.06 8.39
CA ASP A 80 27.08 6.71 7.88
C ASP A 80 25.68 6.26 8.30
N GLY A 81 24.83 5.94 7.31
CA GLY A 81 23.46 5.48 7.53
C GLY A 81 22.43 6.09 6.59
N TYR A 82 21.19 6.03 7.00
CA TYR A 82 20.04 6.48 6.21
C TYR A 82 18.80 6.75 7.09
N TRP A 83 17.89 7.57 6.58
CA TRP A 83 16.50 7.62 7.07
C TRP A 83 15.63 6.70 6.21
N ILE A 84 14.54 6.17 6.79
CA ILE A 84 13.59 5.28 6.11
C ILE A 84 12.15 5.57 6.55
N GLN A 85 11.22 5.58 5.59
CA GLN A 85 9.79 5.78 5.83
C GLN A 85 9.00 4.47 5.64
N GLY A 86 7.72 4.46 6.08
CA GLY A 86 6.88 3.27 6.20
C GLY A 86 6.67 2.42 4.93
N ARG A 87 6.86 2.97 3.72
CA ARG A 87 6.85 2.16 2.50
C ARG A 87 8.19 1.45 2.26
N GLY A 88 9.28 2.01 2.78
CA GLY A 88 10.65 1.55 2.52
C GLY A 88 11.49 2.51 1.69
N LEU A 89 10.94 3.67 1.27
CA LEU A 89 11.78 4.72 0.69
C LEU A 89 12.80 5.18 1.73
N TYR A 90 14.05 5.30 1.31
CA TYR A 90 15.15 5.74 2.16
C TYR A 90 15.99 6.81 1.46
N GLY A 91 16.72 7.57 2.25
CA GLY A 91 17.72 8.50 1.75
C GLY A 91 18.95 8.53 2.65
N THR A 92 20.12 8.65 2.03
CA THR A 92 21.42 8.82 2.69
C THR A 92 21.64 10.28 3.08
N PHE A 93 22.56 10.53 4.00
CA PHE A 93 22.80 11.86 4.57
C PHE A 93 23.78 12.72 3.77
N ASP A 94 24.00 12.41 2.51
CA ASP A 94 24.82 13.18 1.56
C ASP A 94 23.99 14.12 0.65
N LYS A 95 22.67 14.05 0.74
CA LYS A 95 21.75 14.87 -0.09
C LYS A 95 21.86 16.37 0.26
N PRO A 96 21.59 17.26 -0.71
CA PRO A 96 21.56 18.71 -0.47
C PRO A 96 20.44 19.11 0.50
N ASP A 97 20.43 20.36 0.94
CA ASP A 97 19.32 20.91 1.72
C ASP A 97 18.00 20.83 0.94
N GLY A 98 16.95 20.49 1.67
CA GLY A 98 15.62 20.28 1.09
C GLY A 98 14.64 19.67 2.07
N THR A 99 13.42 19.48 1.63
CA THR A 99 12.37 18.88 2.47
C THR A 99 11.48 17.99 1.64
N ASN A 100 11.30 16.74 2.06
CA ASN A 100 10.28 15.86 1.54
C ASN A 100 9.13 15.73 2.54
N VAL A 101 7.88 15.74 2.04
CA VAL A 101 6.67 15.65 2.86
C VAL A 101 5.73 14.62 2.25
N TRP A 102 5.39 13.60 3.01
CA TRP A 102 4.41 12.58 2.61
C TRP A 102 3.19 12.65 3.52
N TRP A 103 2.05 12.99 2.98
CA TRP A 103 0.79 13.12 3.70
C TRP A 103 0.02 11.80 3.90
N ARG A 104 0.52 10.70 3.34
CA ARG A 104 0.01 9.33 3.52
C ARG A 104 1.17 8.35 3.60
N GLN A 105 1.06 7.39 4.50
CA GLN A 105 2.03 6.31 4.67
C GLN A 105 1.33 4.96 4.61
N GLN A 106 1.93 3.97 3.95
CA GLN A 106 1.42 2.59 3.92
C GLN A 106 1.45 1.95 5.31
N MET A 107 2.49 2.23 6.07
CA MET A 107 2.64 1.83 7.48
C MET A 107 2.96 3.07 8.32
N PRO A 108 2.40 3.21 9.54
CA PRO A 108 2.64 4.38 10.40
C PRO A 108 3.97 4.31 11.15
N VAL A 109 5.03 3.89 10.45
CA VAL A 109 6.37 3.70 11.01
C VAL A 109 7.42 4.43 10.18
N TYR A 110 8.50 4.87 10.84
CA TYR A 110 9.66 5.49 10.19
C TYR A 110 10.89 5.29 11.07
N GLY A 111 12.09 5.45 10.51
CA GLY A 111 13.32 5.23 11.26
C GLY A 111 14.52 5.97 10.72
N ILE A 112 15.59 5.95 11.52
CA ILE A 112 16.90 6.50 11.18
C ILE A 112 17.99 5.54 11.66
N LYS A 113 18.89 5.19 10.76
CA LYS A 113 20.09 4.39 11.03
C LYS A 113 21.32 5.30 11.08
N ARG A 114 22.16 5.13 12.09
CA ARG A 114 23.48 5.77 12.21
C ARG A 114 24.50 4.74 12.67
N GLY A 115 25.48 4.42 11.80
CA GLY A 115 26.46 3.38 12.07
C GLY A 115 25.79 2.05 12.43
N ASN A 116 26.07 1.51 13.63
CA ASN A 116 25.52 0.25 14.13
C ASN A 116 24.24 0.40 14.99
N ARG A 117 23.56 1.54 14.92
CA ARG A 117 22.32 1.83 15.66
C ARG A 117 21.20 2.24 14.72
N LEU A 118 19.98 1.78 15.03
CA LEU A 118 18.76 2.23 14.37
C LEU A 118 17.73 2.60 15.42
N ALA A 119 17.15 3.79 15.30
CA ALA A 119 15.95 4.19 16.03
C ALA A 119 14.76 4.17 15.06
N TRP A 120 13.63 3.61 15.48
CA TRP A 120 12.41 3.66 14.69
C TRP A 120 11.21 4.01 15.56
N ALA A 121 10.22 4.62 14.94
CA ALA A 121 9.02 5.12 15.57
C ALA A 121 7.78 4.45 15.01
N HIS A 122 6.76 4.29 15.86
CA HIS A 122 5.42 3.85 15.52
C HIS A 122 4.40 4.84 16.06
N LEU A 123 3.65 5.50 15.17
CA LEU A 123 2.56 6.38 15.55
C LEU A 123 1.38 5.56 16.05
N ARG A 124 0.94 5.82 17.30
CA ARG A 124 -0.17 5.10 17.94
C ARG A 124 -1.51 5.80 17.73
N THR A 125 -1.49 7.14 17.68
CA THR A 125 -2.67 7.99 17.49
C THR A 125 -2.45 8.94 16.33
N TYR A 126 -3.54 9.47 15.76
CA TYR A 126 -3.50 10.35 14.57
C TYR A 126 -2.76 9.76 13.37
N ARG A 127 -2.70 8.43 13.26
CA ARG A 127 -1.96 7.73 12.18
C ARG A 127 -2.51 8.01 10.78
N PHE A 128 -3.67 8.63 10.67
CA PHE A 128 -4.30 9.08 9.43
C PHE A 128 -4.33 10.61 9.28
N ASP A 129 -3.82 11.33 10.28
CA ASP A 129 -3.85 12.79 10.35
C ASP A 129 -2.44 13.39 10.52
N TYR A 130 -1.42 12.77 9.94
CA TYR A 130 -0.06 13.30 9.96
C TYR A 130 0.56 13.35 8.58
N ASP A 131 1.57 14.20 8.45
CA ASP A 131 2.54 14.16 7.38
C ASP A 131 3.85 13.60 7.95
N LEU A 132 4.52 12.70 7.24
CA LEU A 132 5.90 12.37 7.55
C LEU A 132 6.80 13.37 6.83
N VAL A 133 7.70 14.00 7.58
CA VAL A 133 8.62 15.02 7.08
C VAL A 133 10.05 14.51 7.21
N VAL A 134 10.82 14.62 6.13
CA VAL A 134 12.27 14.54 6.17
C VAL A 134 12.80 15.90 5.76
N SER A 135 13.60 16.52 6.61
CA SER A 135 14.21 17.83 6.39
C SER A 135 15.72 17.70 6.44
N ALA A 136 16.39 18.29 5.46
CA ALA A 136 17.84 18.50 5.44
C ALA A 136 18.09 20.01 5.44
N ALA A 137 18.64 20.54 6.52
CA ALA A 137 18.92 21.97 6.66
C ALA A 137 20.14 22.17 7.59
N ASP A 138 20.96 23.17 7.30
CA ASP A 138 22.11 23.56 8.13
C ASP A 138 23.02 22.38 8.52
N GLY A 139 23.23 21.44 7.58
CA GLY A 139 24.06 20.26 7.79
C GLY A 139 23.45 19.17 8.65
N THR A 140 22.14 19.24 8.94
CA THR A 140 21.43 18.25 9.77
C THR A 140 20.23 17.70 9.02
N PHE A 141 20.03 16.38 9.10
CA PHE A 141 18.84 15.68 8.64
C PHE A 141 17.96 15.36 9.84
N GLU A 142 16.67 15.58 9.72
CA GLU A 142 15.65 15.20 10.69
C GLU A 142 14.55 14.39 9.98
N ILE A 143 14.02 13.35 10.64
CA ILE A 143 12.81 12.65 10.21
C ILE A 143 11.80 12.66 11.35
N PHE A 144 10.59 13.17 11.10
CA PHE A 144 9.58 13.37 12.13
C PHE A 144 8.15 13.39 11.59
N PRO A 145 7.14 13.06 12.42
CA PRO A 145 5.74 13.24 12.08
C PRO A 145 5.31 14.69 12.35
N ARG A 146 4.52 15.22 11.45
CA ARG A 146 3.78 16.47 11.58
C ARG A 146 2.30 16.16 11.76
N ILE A 147 1.81 16.19 12.99
CA ILE A 147 0.40 15.94 13.29
C ILE A 147 -0.45 17.12 12.85
N ARG A 148 -1.47 16.90 12.02
CA ARG A 148 -2.22 17.93 11.30
C ARG A 148 -3.56 18.23 11.95
N PHE A 149 -3.56 19.04 13.02
CA PHE A 149 -4.79 19.45 13.74
C PHE A 149 -5.73 20.28 12.87
N ASP A 150 -5.22 21.03 11.91
CA ASP A 150 -6.01 21.78 10.93
C ASP A 150 -6.87 20.87 10.05
N ARG A 151 -6.39 19.65 9.72
CA ARG A 151 -7.18 18.64 9.01
C ARG A 151 -8.25 18.04 9.90
N VAL A 152 -7.89 17.67 11.14
CA VAL A 152 -8.83 17.09 12.12
C VAL A 152 -9.99 18.05 12.38
N ARG A 153 -9.69 19.33 12.63
CA ARG A 153 -10.71 20.34 12.99
C ARG A 153 -11.71 20.67 11.87
N ARG A 154 -11.45 20.26 10.65
CA ARG A 154 -12.44 20.35 9.56
C ARG A 154 -13.62 19.39 9.79
N PHE A 155 -13.47 18.39 10.66
CA PHE A 155 -14.46 17.36 10.96
C PHE A 155 -14.80 17.30 12.44
N PHE A 156 -13.79 17.26 13.33
CA PHE A 156 -13.94 16.99 14.76
C PHE A 156 -13.11 17.93 15.61
N ASP A 157 -13.43 17.99 16.91
CA ASP A 157 -12.45 18.40 17.89
C ASP A 157 -11.33 17.35 18.00
N LEU A 158 -10.21 17.71 18.61
CA LEU A 158 -9.15 16.75 18.83
C LEU A 158 -9.64 15.60 19.71
N TYR A 159 -9.48 14.37 19.23
CA TYR A 159 -10.14 13.19 19.79
C TYR A 159 -9.21 12.27 20.59
N ALA A 160 -7.90 12.48 20.55
CA ALA A 160 -6.92 11.68 21.28
C ALA A 160 -5.74 12.54 21.76
N ASP A 161 -4.98 12.06 22.74
CA ASP A 161 -3.63 12.53 23.01
C ASP A 161 -2.68 12.05 21.90
N ILE A 162 -1.54 12.70 21.74
CA ILE A 162 -0.56 12.32 20.73
C ILE A 162 0.40 11.31 21.33
N GLU A 163 0.44 10.10 20.77
CA GLU A 163 1.24 8.99 21.28
C GLU A 163 2.12 8.39 20.20
N ILE A 164 3.40 8.20 20.51
CA ILE A 164 4.40 7.60 19.61
C ILE A 164 5.28 6.67 20.43
N ASP A 165 5.42 5.42 19.96
CA ASP A 165 6.40 4.48 20.49
C ASP A 165 7.71 4.61 19.72
N PHE A 166 8.83 4.61 20.43
CA PHE A 166 10.18 4.58 19.87
C PHE A 166 10.90 3.31 20.31
N HIS A 167 11.61 2.71 19.37
CA HIS A 167 12.37 1.49 19.56
C HIS A 167 13.81 1.69 19.11
N PHE A 168 14.75 1.08 19.82
CA PHE A 168 16.18 1.21 19.57
C PHE A 168 16.78 -0.17 19.30
N LEU A 169 17.50 -0.29 18.20
CA LEU A 169 18.20 -1.50 17.79
C LEU A 169 19.70 -1.21 17.71
N GLU A 170 20.51 -2.17 18.17
CA GLU A 170 21.98 -2.10 18.11
C GLU A 170 22.57 -3.37 17.51
N GLY A 171 23.74 -3.25 16.91
CA GLY A 171 24.47 -4.38 16.34
C GLY A 171 23.90 -4.90 15.02
N GLU A 172 23.93 -6.21 14.82
CA GLU A 172 23.61 -6.86 13.52
C GLU A 172 22.18 -6.63 13.04
N ASN A 173 21.22 -6.40 13.96
CA ASN A 173 19.81 -6.19 13.63
C ASN A 173 19.43 -4.70 13.56
N SER A 174 20.40 -3.79 13.58
CA SER A 174 20.16 -2.34 13.55
C SER A 174 19.96 -1.79 12.14
N ASP A 175 19.04 -2.41 11.39
CA ASP A 175 18.70 -2.02 10.02
C ASP A 175 17.19 -2.16 9.76
N TYR A 176 16.77 -1.93 8.51
CA TYR A 176 15.37 -2.06 8.11
C TYR A 176 14.80 -3.48 8.31
N ASN A 177 15.64 -4.54 8.33
CA ASN A 177 15.18 -5.90 8.63
C ASN A 177 14.73 -6.01 10.10
N GLY A 178 15.53 -5.48 11.03
CA GLY A 178 15.18 -5.44 12.45
C GLY A 178 13.94 -4.58 12.72
N MET A 179 13.83 -3.42 12.06
CA MET A 179 12.64 -2.58 12.10
C MET A 179 11.39 -3.33 11.61
N ALA A 180 11.49 -4.01 10.45
CA ALA A 180 10.40 -4.79 9.89
C ALA A 180 9.95 -5.91 10.84
N LYS A 181 10.89 -6.68 11.43
CA LYS A 181 10.59 -7.74 12.41
C LYS A 181 9.86 -7.19 13.64
N GLY A 182 10.31 -6.04 14.16
CA GLY A 182 9.65 -5.40 15.30
C GLY A 182 8.21 -5.01 14.98
N TYR A 183 7.97 -4.40 13.83
CA TYR A 183 6.62 -4.02 13.42
C TYR A 183 5.75 -5.22 13.04
N GLN A 184 6.29 -6.23 12.37
CA GLN A 184 5.58 -7.48 12.08
C GLN A 184 5.11 -8.19 13.35
N ALA A 185 5.98 -8.28 14.37
CA ALA A 185 5.63 -8.85 15.66
C ALA A 185 4.48 -8.09 16.33
N TRP A 186 4.49 -6.75 16.24
CA TRP A 186 3.39 -5.91 16.71
C TRP A 186 2.08 -6.22 15.95
N GLN A 187 2.13 -6.34 14.64
CA GLN A 187 0.96 -6.66 13.80
C GLN A 187 0.38 -8.04 14.16
N PHE A 188 1.22 -9.05 14.36
CA PHE A 188 0.76 -10.38 14.77
C PHE A 188 0.11 -10.37 16.15
N ALA A 189 0.67 -9.60 17.10
CA ALA A 189 0.06 -9.42 18.42
C ALA A 189 -1.29 -8.68 18.36
N HIS A 190 -1.60 -7.98 17.25
CA HIS A 190 -2.84 -7.22 17.04
C HIS A 190 -3.78 -7.85 15.99
N GLY A 191 -3.65 -9.17 15.76
CA GLY A 191 -4.65 -9.95 15.02
C GLY A 191 -4.33 -10.20 13.53
N VAL A 192 -3.25 -9.68 13.01
CA VAL A 192 -2.76 -10.07 11.68
C VAL A 192 -2.21 -11.49 11.76
N LYS A 193 -2.56 -12.34 10.78
CA LYS A 193 -2.15 -13.76 10.77
C LYS A 193 -1.43 -14.10 9.45
N PRO A 194 -0.39 -14.97 9.49
CA PRO A 194 0.23 -15.49 8.29
C PRO A 194 -0.77 -16.25 7.39
N ILE A 195 -0.50 -16.27 6.09
CA ILE A 195 -1.29 -17.01 5.10
C ILE A 195 -1.41 -18.49 5.48
N LYS A 196 -0.33 -19.13 5.96
CA LYS A 196 -0.33 -20.54 6.39
C LYS A 196 -1.36 -20.86 7.48
N GLU A 197 -1.68 -19.89 8.34
CA GLU A 197 -2.73 -20.05 9.36
C GLU A 197 -4.11 -19.82 8.74
N ARG A 198 -4.26 -18.77 7.93
CA ARG A 198 -5.55 -18.39 7.33
C ARG A 198 -6.06 -19.39 6.30
N ILE A 199 -5.19 -20.12 5.61
CA ILE A 199 -5.57 -21.20 4.68
C ILE A 199 -6.43 -22.28 5.40
N LYS A 200 -6.23 -22.52 6.70
CA LYS A 200 -7.01 -23.50 7.47
C LYS A 200 -8.48 -23.10 7.59
N GLU A 201 -8.75 -21.80 7.61
CA GLU A 201 -10.10 -21.23 7.70
C GLU A 201 -10.69 -20.91 6.32
N PHE A 202 -9.84 -20.46 5.39
CA PHE A 202 -10.18 -20.05 4.02
C PHE A 202 -9.37 -20.82 2.99
N PRO A 203 -9.77 -22.06 2.62
CA PRO A 203 -8.97 -22.94 1.74
C PRO A 203 -8.69 -22.37 0.33
N ASP A 204 -9.60 -21.54 -0.20
CA ASP A 204 -9.41 -20.90 -1.50
C ASP A 204 -8.19 -19.94 -1.53
N LEU A 205 -7.72 -19.49 -0.36
CA LEU A 205 -6.50 -18.71 -0.24
C LEU A 205 -5.26 -19.52 -0.68
N ALA A 206 -5.25 -20.85 -0.50
CA ALA A 206 -4.19 -21.70 -1.03
C ALA A 206 -4.11 -21.66 -2.55
N TYR A 207 -5.28 -21.62 -3.23
CA TYR A 207 -5.33 -21.42 -4.66
C TYR A 207 -4.79 -20.04 -5.06
N MET A 208 -5.18 -18.99 -4.33
CA MET A 208 -4.71 -17.62 -4.56
C MET A 208 -3.18 -17.50 -4.43
N CYS A 209 -2.52 -18.26 -3.54
CA CYS A 209 -1.06 -18.25 -3.43
C CYS A 209 -0.36 -18.68 -4.72
N ASP A 210 -0.95 -19.60 -5.46
CA ASP A 210 -0.38 -20.14 -6.70
C ASP A 210 -0.85 -19.42 -7.96
N ALA A 211 -1.89 -18.57 -7.87
CA ALA A 211 -2.55 -17.97 -9.03
C ALA A 211 -1.90 -16.65 -9.46
N MET A 212 -1.88 -16.36 -10.75
CA MET A 212 -1.67 -15.02 -11.27
C MET A 212 -2.96 -14.22 -11.19
N VAL A 213 -2.90 -12.93 -10.86
CA VAL A 213 -4.06 -12.04 -10.86
C VAL A 213 -4.16 -11.34 -12.21
N ILE A 214 -5.33 -11.46 -12.85
CA ILE A 214 -5.63 -10.80 -14.12
C ILE A 214 -6.92 -10.00 -13.93
N ARG A 215 -6.79 -8.67 -13.93
CA ARG A 215 -7.94 -7.77 -13.89
C ARG A 215 -8.37 -7.48 -15.33
N ILE A 216 -9.57 -7.93 -15.69
CA ILE A 216 -10.28 -7.36 -16.83
C ILE A 216 -10.53 -5.90 -16.43
N GLN A 217 -9.77 -5.01 -17.04
CA GLN A 217 -9.66 -3.61 -16.59
C GLN A 217 -11.02 -2.94 -16.45
N THR A 218 -11.87 -3.10 -17.46
CA THR A 218 -13.28 -2.76 -17.41
C THR A 218 -14.04 -3.39 -18.55
N HIS A 219 -15.29 -3.77 -18.30
CA HIS A 219 -16.23 -4.15 -19.37
C HIS A 219 -16.68 -2.95 -20.19
N GLY A 220 -16.73 -1.79 -19.57
CA GLY A 220 -17.03 -0.51 -20.20
C GLY A 220 -17.11 0.62 -19.16
N ALA A 221 -16.97 1.84 -19.64
CA ALA A 221 -17.05 3.05 -18.84
C ALA A 221 -17.56 4.24 -19.66
N LYS A 222 -18.06 5.26 -19.00
CA LYS A 222 -18.33 6.55 -19.61
C LYS A 222 -17.02 7.34 -19.80
N THR A 223 -17.10 8.50 -20.41
CA THR A 223 -15.99 9.45 -20.41
C THR A 223 -16.01 10.26 -19.10
N ILE A 224 -14.83 10.56 -18.54
CA ILE A 224 -14.72 11.44 -17.36
C ILE A 224 -14.97 12.89 -17.83
N PRO A 225 -15.89 13.66 -17.21
CA PRO A 225 -16.12 15.04 -17.59
C PRO A 225 -14.94 15.94 -17.20
N ASP A 226 -14.69 17.00 -17.98
CA ASP A 226 -13.56 17.94 -17.74
C ASP A 226 -13.78 18.86 -16.54
N LYS A 227 -15.01 18.98 -16.06
CA LYS A 227 -15.41 19.84 -14.92
C LYS A 227 -16.43 19.15 -14.04
N PRO A 228 -16.59 19.58 -12.77
CA PRO A 228 -17.62 19.06 -11.89
C PRO A 228 -19.00 19.05 -12.57
N THR A 229 -19.57 17.88 -12.69
CA THR A 229 -20.84 17.62 -13.39
C THR A 229 -21.63 16.60 -12.60
N ASP A 230 -22.84 16.99 -12.19
CA ASP A 230 -23.81 16.07 -11.62
C ASP A 230 -24.71 15.59 -12.76
N PHE A 231 -24.53 14.34 -13.16
CA PHE A 231 -25.37 13.75 -14.20
C PHE A 231 -26.80 13.46 -13.68
N THR A 232 -27.76 13.55 -14.61
CA THR A 232 -29.14 13.04 -14.49
C THR A 232 -29.34 11.96 -15.55
N LYS A 233 -30.51 11.29 -15.55
CA LYS A 233 -30.85 10.29 -16.58
C LYS A 233 -30.87 10.90 -18.00
N GLU A 234 -31.21 12.18 -18.10
CA GLU A 234 -31.31 12.91 -19.37
C GLU A 234 -29.96 13.44 -19.85
N THR A 235 -29.02 13.68 -18.93
CA THR A 235 -27.70 14.27 -19.25
C THR A 235 -26.57 13.25 -19.17
N GLU A 236 -26.87 12.02 -18.77
CA GLU A 236 -25.89 10.95 -18.65
C GLU A 236 -25.25 10.62 -20.00
N TRP A 237 -23.92 10.54 -20.02
CA TRP A 237 -23.20 10.17 -21.22
C TRP A 237 -23.29 8.66 -21.51
N PRO A 238 -23.21 8.24 -22.78
CA PRO A 238 -23.25 6.83 -23.14
C PRO A 238 -22.03 6.09 -22.60
N ILE A 239 -22.21 4.79 -22.41
CA ILE A 239 -21.13 3.88 -22.01
C ILE A 239 -20.36 3.45 -23.24
N ASN A 240 -19.04 3.59 -23.20
CA ASN A 240 -18.13 2.96 -24.14
C ASN A 240 -17.95 1.51 -23.74
N VAL A 241 -18.33 0.58 -24.62
CA VAL A 241 -18.20 -0.87 -24.39
C VAL A 241 -16.83 -1.33 -24.89
N TYR A 242 -16.01 -1.90 -23.98
CA TYR A 242 -14.66 -2.37 -24.31
C TYR A 242 -14.59 -3.90 -24.38
N MET A 243 -15.20 -4.59 -23.40
CA MET A 243 -15.12 -6.04 -23.24
C MET A 243 -16.48 -6.58 -22.78
N PRO A 244 -17.48 -6.79 -23.66
CA PRO A 244 -18.72 -7.44 -23.28
C PRO A 244 -18.48 -8.85 -22.75
N PHE A 245 -19.43 -9.42 -21.99
CA PHE A 245 -19.20 -10.68 -21.26
C PHE A 245 -18.90 -11.88 -22.15
N ASP A 246 -19.46 -11.96 -23.35
CA ASP A 246 -19.13 -13.00 -24.33
C ASP A 246 -17.67 -12.90 -24.80
N LYS A 247 -17.15 -11.70 -25.04
CA LYS A 247 -15.73 -11.48 -25.37
C LYS A 247 -14.82 -11.76 -24.18
N ALA A 248 -15.28 -11.47 -22.96
CA ALA A 248 -14.55 -11.84 -21.76
C ALA A 248 -14.44 -13.37 -21.60
N GLU A 249 -15.47 -14.14 -21.96
CA GLU A 249 -15.43 -15.62 -22.01
C GLU A 249 -14.38 -16.13 -23.00
N GLU A 250 -14.31 -15.54 -24.19
CA GLU A 250 -13.29 -15.84 -25.21
C GLU A 250 -11.88 -15.52 -24.66
N PHE A 251 -11.71 -14.35 -24.04
CA PHE A 251 -10.44 -13.89 -23.46
C PHE A 251 -9.93 -14.82 -22.37
N VAL A 252 -10.77 -15.16 -21.38
CA VAL A 252 -10.41 -16.09 -20.30
C VAL A 252 -10.10 -17.49 -20.86
N SER A 253 -10.81 -17.93 -21.89
CA SER A 253 -10.53 -19.20 -22.57
C SER A 253 -9.17 -19.18 -23.28
N ALA A 254 -8.80 -18.07 -23.92
CA ALA A 254 -7.49 -17.90 -24.56
C ALA A 254 -6.34 -17.90 -23.51
N ILE A 255 -6.56 -17.27 -22.34
CA ILE A 255 -5.60 -17.32 -21.22
C ILE A 255 -5.38 -18.78 -20.80
N ARG A 256 -6.44 -19.57 -20.64
CA ARG A 256 -6.31 -20.98 -20.27
C ARG A 256 -5.61 -21.80 -21.35
N ALA A 257 -5.95 -21.57 -22.61
CA ALA A 257 -5.35 -22.25 -23.77
C ALA A 257 -3.85 -21.95 -23.92
N SER A 258 -3.37 -20.80 -23.42
CA SER A 258 -1.94 -20.45 -23.43
C SER A 258 -1.09 -21.27 -22.46
N GLY A 259 -1.71 -22.07 -21.57
CA GLY A 259 -1.02 -22.89 -20.57
C GLY A 259 -0.84 -22.22 -19.20
N ILE A 260 -1.54 -21.12 -18.94
CA ILE A 260 -1.67 -20.57 -17.58
C ILE A 260 -2.68 -21.45 -16.85
N ASP A 261 -2.24 -22.24 -15.87
CA ASP A 261 -3.09 -23.24 -15.20
C ASP A 261 -3.85 -22.69 -13.98
N LYS A 262 -3.37 -21.61 -13.36
CA LYS A 262 -4.04 -20.96 -12.21
C LYS A 262 -4.09 -19.44 -12.39
N ALA A 263 -5.29 -18.90 -12.43
CA ALA A 263 -5.52 -17.46 -12.47
C ALA A 263 -6.70 -17.05 -11.58
N ALA A 264 -6.63 -15.83 -11.05
CA ALA A 264 -7.71 -15.17 -10.38
C ALA A 264 -8.13 -13.95 -11.22
N ILE A 265 -9.32 -14.02 -11.79
CA ILE A 265 -9.86 -13.00 -12.70
C ILE A 265 -10.62 -11.96 -11.88
N VAL A 266 -10.30 -10.69 -12.04
CA VAL A 266 -11.09 -9.57 -11.50
C VAL A 266 -11.94 -8.99 -12.62
N SER A 267 -13.27 -9.05 -12.48
CA SER A 267 -14.23 -8.48 -13.42
C SER A 267 -14.61 -7.07 -12.95
N ALA A 268 -14.09 -6.03 -13.62
CA ALA A 268 -14.35 -4.64 -13.23
C ALA A 268 -15.34 -3.95 -14.19
N GLY A 269 -16.16 -3.05 -13.66
CA GLY A 269 -17.15 -2.31 -14.43
C GLY A 269 -18.32 -3.16 -14.94
N TRP A 270 -18.65 -4.26 -14.28
CA TRP A 270 -19.77 -5.16 -14.61
C TRP A 270 -21.15 -4.56 -14.24
N ASN A 271 -21.13 -3.59 -13.34
CA ASN A 271 -22.28 -2.98 -12.67
C ASN A 271 -22.98 -1.94 -13.56
N LYS A 272 -24.16 -1.53 -13.12
CA LYS A 272 -24.95 -0.48 -13.77
C LYS A 272 -24.14 0.80 -13.97
N GLY A 273 -24.18 1.32 -15.21
CA GLY A 273 -23.41 2.50 -15.62
C GLY A 273 -21.95 2.22 -15.94
N GLY A 274 -21.49 0.95 -15.88
CA GLY A 274 -20.09 0.57 -16.09
C GLY A 274 -19.17 0.91 -14.94
N TYR A 275 -17.86 0.97 -15.21
CA TYR A 275 -16.83 1.26 -14.21
C TYR A 275 -17.04 2.66 -13.60
N ASP A 276 -17.18 2.71 -12.26
CA ASP A 276 -17.46 3.92 -11.46
C ASP A 276 -18.61 4.78 -12.02
N GLY A 277 -19.64 4.10 -12.59
CA GLY A 277 -20.66 4.80 -13.37
C GLY A 277 -21.86 5.29 -12.57
N GLN A 278 -22.41 4.49 -11.66
CA GLN A 278 -23.63 4.79 -10.90
C GLN A 278 -23.59 4.27 -9.45
N LEU A 279 -22.46 4.38 -8.77
CA LEU A 279 -22.32 3.96 -7.38
C LEU A 279 -23.10 4.86 -6.40
N PRO A 280 -23.52 4.35 -5.22
CA PRO A 280 -23.05 3.13 -4.55
C PRO A 280 -23.80 1.84 -4.92
N GLU A 281 -24.87 1.86 -5.71
CA GLU A 281 -25.58 0.65 -6.10
C GLU A 281 -24.91 -0.02 -7.31
N HIS A 282 -24.58 -1.32 -7.19
CA HIS A 282 -23.95 -2.07 -8.27
C HIS A 282 -24.97 -2.71 -9.24
N PHE A 283 -26.19 -2.92 -8.80
CA PHE A 283 -27.25 -3.58 -9.60
C PHE A 283 -28.20 -2.58 -10.27
N PRO A 284 -28.82 -3.00 -11.38
CA PRO A 284 -28.66 -4.27 -12.08
C PRO A 284 -27.31 -4.41 -12.78
N VAL A 285 -26.95 -5.63 -13.18
CA VAL A 285 -25.82 -5.87 -14.09
C VAL A 285 -26.05 -5.11 -15.39
N GLU A 286 -25.02 -4.45 -15.92
CA GLU A 286 -25.15 -3.57 -17.08
C GLU A 286 -25.62 -4.32 -18.33
N PRO A 287 -26.77 -3.96 -18.90
CA PRO A 287 -27.34 -4.63 -20.08
C PRO A 287 -26.44 -4.53 -21.31
N ALA A 288 -25.70 -3.43 -21.49
CA ALA A 288 -24.83 -3.20 -22.64
C ALA A 288 -23.70 -4.24 -22.75
N PHE A 289 -23.35 -4.92 -21.65
CA PHE A 289 -22.31 -5.97 -21.64
C PHE A 289 -22.90 -7.39 -21.75
N GLY A 290 -24.21 -7.54 -21.79
CA GLY A 290 -24.91 -8.83 -21.84
C GLY A 290 -25.78 -9.12 -20.62
N GLY A 291 -25.91 -8.18 -19.69
CA GLY A 291 -26.77 -8.25 -18.52
C GLY A 291 -26.43 -9.40 -17.56
N GLU A 292 -27.31 -9.71 -16.63
CA GLU A 292 -27.09 -10.73 -15.60
C GLU A 292 -26.86 -12.13 -16.22
N THR A 293 -27.58 -12.48 -17.28
CA THR A 293 -27.43 -13.77 -17.97
C THR A 293 -26.01 -13.94 -18.53
N GLY A 294 -25.46 -12.90 -19.18
CA GLY A 294 -24.10 -12.89 -19.69
C GLY A 294 -23.07 -12.99 -18.57
N LEU A 295 -23.21 -12.22 -17.51
CA LEU A 295 -22.30 -12.26 -16.36
C LEU A 295 -22.28 -13.64 -15.66
N ARG A 296 -23.46 -14.24 -15.44
CA ARG A 296 -23.56 -15.59 -14.87
C ARG A 296 -22.87 -16.64 -15.76
N ARG A 297 -22.96 -16.49 -17.10
CA ARG A 297 -22.29 -17.38 -18.05
C ARG A 297 -20.77 -17.19 -17.96
N LEU A 298 -20.25 -15.96 -17.94
CA LEU A 298 -18.82 -15.65 -17.74
C LEU A 298 -18.31 -16.25 -16.42
N ILE A 299 -19.04 -16.10 -15.32
CA ILE A 299 -18.67 -16.64 -14.02
C ILE A 299 -18.53 -18.17 -14.09
N ARG A 300 -19.54 -18.87 -14.62
CA ARG A 300 -19.49 -20.33 -14.78
C ARG A 300 -18.35 -20.76 -15.68
N ARG A 301 -18.21 -20.14 -16.87
CA ARG A 301 -17.14 -20.46 -17.80
C ARG A 301 -15.75 -20.32 -17.17
N THR A 302 -15.51 -19.25 -16.42
CA THR A 302 -14.25 -19.01 -15.73
C THR A 302 -13.96 -20.10 -14.69
N GLN A 303 -14.97 -20.47 -13.90
CA GLN A 303 -14.86 -21.52 -12.88
C GLN A 303 -14.69 -22.92 -13.51
N ASP A 304 -15.36 -23.23 -14.62
CA ASP A 304 -15.21 -24.49 -15.37
C ASP A 304 -13.78 -24.65 -15.94
N LEU A 305 -13.10 -23.54 -16.23
CA LEU A 305 -11.70 -23.53 -16.63
C LEU A 305 -10.73 -23.73 -15.44
N GLY A 306 -11.25 -23.85 -14.22
CA GLY A 306 -10.47 -24.01 -12.99
C GLY A 306 -9.92 -22.68 -12.43
N TYR A 307 -10.45 -21.53 -12.84
CA TYR A 307 -10.04 -20.22 -12.39
C TYR A 307 -10.97 -19.67 -11.30
N LEU A 308 -10.45 -18.79 -10.43
CA LEU A 308 -11.29 -17.94 -9.60
C LEU A 308 -11.74 -16.71 -10.39
N ILE A 309 -12.95 -16.22 -10.09
CA ILE A 309 -13.44 -14.94 -10.59
C ILE A 309 -14.00 -14.12 -9.44
N MET A 310 -13.58 -12.86 -9.38
CA MET A 310 -13.98 -11.86 -8.40
C MET A 310 -14.75 -10.74 -9.09
N LEU A 311 -15.80 -10.24 -8.48
CA LEU A 311 -16.43 -9.00 -8.92
C LEU A 311 -15.74 -7.82 -8.21
N HIS A 312 -15.41 -6.80 -8.99
CA HIS A 312 -14.92 -5.53 -8.49
C HIS A 312 -16.10 -4.73 -7.92
N ALA A 313 -15.99 -4.30 -6.67
CA ALA A 313 -16.99 -3.48 -6.01
C ALA A 313 -16.31 -2.28 -5.35
N THR A 314 -16.85 -1.08 -5.60
CA THR A 314 -16.40 0.16 -4.98
C THR A 314 -17.41 0.58 -3.92
N CYS A 315 -16.95 0.70 -2.68
CA CYS A 315 -17.79 1.01 -1.52
C CYS A 315 -17.52 2.41 -0.94
N THR A 316 -16.74 3.23 -1.65
CA THR A 316 -16.25 4.54 -1.18
C THR A 316 -16.88 5.73 -1.93
N GLU A 317 -17.68 5.49 -2.95
CA GLU A 317 -18.13 6.47 -3.92
C GLU A 317 -19.64 6.64 -3.98
N VAL A 318 -20.09 7.88 -4.08
CA VAL A 318 -21.49 8.25 -4.30
C VAL A 318 -21.59 9.22 -5.47
N TYR A 319 -22.47 8.90 -6.43
CA TYR A 319 -22.83 9.76 -7.56
C TYR A 319 -24.31 10.10 -7.53
N LYS A 320 -24.68 11.35 -7.87
CA LYS A 320 -26.09 11.78 -7.90
C LYS A 320 -26.94 11.04 -8.93
N ILE A 321 -26.32 10.52 -9.98
CA ILE A 321 -27.00 9.72 -11.01
C ILE A 321 -27.50 8.37 -10.48
N CYS A 322 -26.97 7.88 -9.37
CA CYS A 322 -27.37 6.61 -8.79
C CYS A 322 -28.86 6.63 -8.41
N PRO A 323 -29.69 5.67 -8.85
CA PRO A 323 -31.10 5.62 -8.46
C PRO A 323 -31.32 5.51 -6.94
N ARG A 324 -30.35 4.93 -6.24
CA ARG A 324 -30.31 4.81 -4.78
C ARG A 324 -29.62 6.00 -4.09
N PHE A 325 -29.41 7.10 -4.78
CA PHE A 325 -28.76 8.27 -4.18
C PHE A 325 -29.48 8.68 -2.89
N ASP A 326 -28.72 8.71 -1.79
CA ASP A 326 -29.14 9.24 -0.50
C ASP A 326 -28.03 10.12 0.07
N GLU A 327 -28.31 11.40 0.30
CA GLU A 327 -27.34 12.33 0.89
C GLU A 327 -26.88 11.94 2.29
N ASN A 328 -27.63 11.03 2.96
CA ASN A 328 -27.25 10.47 4.24
C ASN A 328 -26.12 9.46 4.13
N ASP A 329 -25.87 8.89 2.95
CA ASP A 329 -24.75 7.99 2.70
C ASP A 329 -23.44 8.76 2.47
N ILE A 330 -23.50 10.10 2.26
CA ILE A 330 -22.32 10.94 1.98
C ILE A 330 -21.62 11.33 3.28
N ALA A 331 -20.31 11.19 3.30
CA ALA A 331 -19.47 11.70 4.38
C ALA A 331 -19.51 13.23 4.42
N LYS A 332 -19.67 13.82 5.61
CA LYS A 332 -19.85 15.26 5.79
C LYS A 332 -18.74 15.85 6.64
N ARG A 333 -18.40 17.10 6.34
CA ARG A 333 -17.55 17.95 7.19
C ARG A 333 -18.35 18.54 8.34
N ARG A 334 -17.66 19.19 9.27
CA ARG A 334 -18.26 19.84 10.46
C ARG A 334 -19.33 20.89 10.11
N ASP A 335 -19.13 21.60 9.01
CA ASP A 335 -20.06 22.63 8.51
C ASP A 335 -21.27 22.06 7.76
N GLY A 336 -21.39 20.73 7.71
CA GLY A 336 -22.44 20.02 7.00
C GLY A 336 -22.20 19.87 5.50
N SER A 337 -21.13 20.43 4.95
CA SER A 337 -20.78 20.28 3.53
C SER A 337 -20.38 18.83 3.23
N TRP A 338 -20.72 18.37 2.03
CA TRP A 338 -20.35 17.05 1.54
C TRP A 338 -18.84 16.94 1.31
N ASP A 339 -18.25 15.82 1.65
CA ASP A 339 -16.82 15.62 1.42
C ASP A 339 -16.58 15.16 -0.02
N TRP A 340 -15.92 16.04 -0.79
CA TRP A 340 -15.62 15.84 -2.21
C TRP A 340 -14.53 14.78 -2.38
N ASN A 341 -14.79 13.76 -3.20
CA ASN A 341 -13.81 12.73 -3.56
C ASN A 341 -13.05 13.09 -4.85
N GLY A 342 -13.77 13.40 -5.91
CA GLY A 342 -13.13 13.64 -7.19
C GLY A 342 -14.11 13.74 -8.36
N LEU A 343 -13.56 13.59 -9.55
CA LEU A 343 -14.28 13.57 -10.81
C LEU A 343 -13.92 12.27 -11.52
N TYR A 344 -14.92 11.42 -11.70
CA TYR A 344 -14.75 10.10 -12.30
C TYR A 344 -15.82 9.81 -13.35
N PHE A 345 -15.99 8.55 -13.77
CA PHE A 345 -16.87 8.17 -14.87
C PHE A 345 -18.36 8.44 -14.59
N GLY A 346 -18.79 8.47 -13.33
CA GLY A 346 -20.13 8.86 -12.91
C GLY A 346 -20.36 10.37 -12.75
N GLY A 347 -19.35 11.19 -13.03
CA GLY A 347 -19.38 12.64 -12.83
C GLY A 347 -18.77 13.06 -11.49
N SER A 348 -19.39 14.05 -10.84
CA SER A 348 -19.02 14.52 -9.51
C SER A 348 -19.19 13.41 -8.47
N CYS A 349 -18.11 13.06 -7.79
CA CYS A 349 -18.05 11.99 -6.82
C CYS A 349 -17.86 12.53 -5.40
N TYR A 350 -18.56 11.91 -4.45
CA TYR A 350 -18.46 12.22 -3.03
C TYR A 350 -18.07 10.97 -2.24
N TRP A 351 -17.37 11.16 -1.12
CA TRP A 351 -17.02 10.07 -0.23
C TRP A 351 -18.25 9.47 0.46
N VAL A 352 -18.36 8.15 0.43
CA VAL A 352 -19.33 7.42 1.26
C VAL A 352 -18.93 7.50 2.73
N CYS A 353 -19.88 7.56 3.64
CA CYS A 353 -19.67 7.25 5.05
C CYS A 353 -19.74 5.72 5.23
N GLU A 354 -18.61 5.03 5.36
CA GLU A 354 -18.55 3.56 5.44
C GLU A 354 -19.24 3.03 6.69
N ARG A 355 -19.37 3.82 7.77
CA ARG A 355 -20.24 3.49 8.90
C ARG A 355 -21.68 3.30 8.44
N ARG A 356 -22.21 4.30 7.75
CA ARG A 356 -23.58 4.30 7.26
C ARG A 356 -23.83 3.17 6.26
N SER A 357 -22.91 2.98 5.32
CA SER A 357 -23.02 1.95 4.29
C SER A 357 -22.96 0.54 4.88
N TRP A 358 -22.07 0.30 5.84
CA TRP A 358 -21.98 -0.97 6.57
C TRP A 358 -23.29 -1.28 7.31
N GLU A 359 -23.85 -0.30 8.03
CA GLU A 359 -25.06 -0.47 8.85
C GLU A 359 -26.34 -0.66 8.02
N THR A 360 -26.33 -0.29 6.72
CA THR A 360 -27.58 -0.21 5.94
C THR A 360 -27.66 -1.06 4.68
N TRP A 361 -26.58 -1.24 3.89
CA TRP A 361 -26.75 -1.86 2.56
C TRP A 361 -25.60 -2.76 2.08
N ILE A 362 -24.36 -2.56 2.48
CA ILE A 362 -23.23 -3.36 1.95
C ILE A 362 -23.40 -4.86 2.16
N PRO A 363 -23.83 -5.37 3.35
CA PRO A 363 -24.01 -6.81 3.53
C PRO A 363 -25.08 -7.42 2.59
N ASP A 364 -26.15 -6.68 2.28
CA ASP A 364 -27.16 -7.12 1.32
C ASP A 364 -26.62 -7.17 -0.11
N GLU A 365 -25.88 -6.15 -0.53
CA GLU A 365 -25.24 -6.13 -1.85
C GLU A 365 -24.26 -7.29 -2.02
N MET A 366 -23.45 -7.59 -1.03
CA MET A 366 -22.52 -8.73 -1.07
C MET A 366 -23.27 -10.06 -1.24
N ARG A 367 -24.41 -10.24 -0.55
CA ARG A 367 -25.25 -11.44 -0.74
C ARG A 367 -25.83 -11.52 -2.14
N ARG A 368 -26.27 -10.40 -2.72
CA ARG A 368 -26.75 -10.34 -4.12
C ARG A 368 -25.63 -10.70 -5.10
N MET A 369 -24.41 -10.17 -4.91
CA MET A 369 -23.24 -10.51 -5.73
C MET A 369 -22.89 -12.01 -5.59
N ARG A 370 -22.91 -12.55 -4.37
CA ARG A 370 -22.67 -13.99 -4.14
C ARG A 370 -23.70 -14.86 -4.88
N ALA A 371 -24.94 -14.43 -4.95
CA ALA A 371 -26.02 -15.12 -5.66
C ALA A 371 -25.81 -15.16 -7.19
N LEU A 372 -24.93 -14.33 -7.77
CA LEU A 372 -24.51 -14.43 -9.17
C LEU A 372 -23.64 -15.68 -9.44
N GLY A 373 -23.09 -16.30 -8.39
CA GLY A 373 -22.31 -17.54 -8.47
C GLY A 373 -20.82 -17.37 -8.17
N VAL A 374 -20.34 -16.16 -7.87
CA VAL A 374 -18.92 -15.92 -7.51
C VAL A 374 -18.57 -16.57 -6.17
N LYS A 375 -17.32 -17.09 -6.07
CA LYS A 375 -16.77 -17.71 -4.86
C LYS A 375 -15.24 -17.65 -4.88
N GLY A 376 -14.64 -17.84 -3.71
CA GLY A 376 -13.20 -17.94 -3.52
C GLY A 376 -12.53 -16.63 -3.11
N SER A 377 -12.97 -15.49 -3.65
CA SER A 377 -12.54 -14.16 -3.23
C SER A 377 -13.48 -13.08 -3.78
N HIS A 378 -13.37 -11.87 -3.24
CA HIS A 378 -14.09 -10.67 -3.68
C HIS A 378 -13.13 -9.48 -3.73
N TYR A 379 -13.32 -8.60 -4.71
CA TYR A 379 -12.47 -7.41 -4.85
C TYR A 379 -13.21 -6.18 -4.33
N VAL A 380 -12.73 -5.62 -3.21
CA VAL A 380 -13.21 -4.35 -2.64
C VAL A 380 -12.20 -3.26 -2.95
N ASP A 381 -12.57 -2.34 -3.83
CA ASP A 381 -11.67 -1.29 -4.31
C ASP A 381 -11.39 -0.22 -3.25
N VAL A 382 -10.29 0.51 -3.40
CA VAL A 382 -9.87 1.71 -2.64
C VAL A 382 -9.45 1.45 -1.18
N PHE A 383 -10.10 0.57 -0.41
CA PHE A 383 -9.91 0.48 1.05
C PHE A 383 -8.44 0.33 1.50
N SER A 384 -7.61 -0.35 0.73
CA SER A 384 -6.19 -0.46 1.01
C SER A 384 -5.31 0.48 0.16
N ALA A 385 -5.91 1.37 -0.65
CA ALA A 385 -5.19 2.30 -1.52
C ALA A 385 -5.09 3.73 -0.96
N THR A 386 -5.82 4.03 0.13
CA THR A 386 -5.84 5.35 0.75
C THR A 386 -6.11 5.25 2.26
N TYR A 387 -6.00 6.38 2.96
CA TYR A 387 -6.47 6.45 4.34
C TYR A 387 -8.00 6.35 4.42
N PRO A 388 -8.53 5.79 5.52
CA PRO A 388 -9.95 5.86 5.81
C PRO A 388 -10.43 7.30 5.77
N ASN A 389 -11.60 7.52 5.21
CA ASN A 389 -12.20 8.84 5.25
C ASN A 389 -12.74 9.16 6.67
N ARG A 390 -13.54 10.17 6.80
CA ARG A 390 -14.12 10.62 8.06
C ARG A 390 -15.48 11.25 7.80
N CYS A 391 -16.39 11.16 8.78
CA CYS A 391 -17.72 11.73 8.66
C CYS A 391 -18.09 12.47 9.94
N ALA A 392 -18.43 13.75 9.82
CA ALA A 392 -18.89 14.58 10.94
C ALA A 392 -20.42 14.72 11.00
N ASP A 393 -21.19 13.97 10.19
CA ASP A 393 -22.64 13.96 10.29
C ASP A 393 -23.05 13.49 11.71
N PRO A 394 -23.81 14.29 12.49
CA PRO A 394 -24.14 13.95 13.87
C PRO A 394 -24.96 12.67 14.01
N ARG A 395 -25.58 12.19 12.92
CA ARG A 395 -26.38 10.94 12.93
C ARG A 395 -25.48 9.69 12.86
N HIS A 396 -24.29 9.80 12.23
CA HIS A 396 -23.36 8.69 12.06
C HIS A 396 -21.90 9.19 12.03
N PRO A 397 -21.43 9.89 13.09
CA PRO A 397 -20.08 10.41 13.13
C PRO A 397 -19.08 9.25 13.18
N ALA A 398 -17.94 9.42 12.49
CA ALA A 398 -16.83 8.47 12.55
C ALA A 398 -15.49 9.18 12.27
N THR A 399 -14.56 9.08 13.21
CA THR A 399 -13.15 9.46 13.02
C THR A 399 -12.49 8.51 12.03
N PRO A 400 -11.30 8.83 11.48
CA PRO A 400 -10.61 7.90 10.58
C PRO A 400 -10.31 6.55 11.23
N GLU A 401 -9.98 6.52 12.53
CA GLU A 401 -9.75 5.28 13.27
C GLU A 401 -11.03 4.43 13.38
N GLN A 402 -12.16 5.08 13.65
CA GLN A 402 -13.46 4.40 13.67
C GLN A 402 -13.86 3.94 12.26
N MET A 403 -13.59 4.75 11.24
CA MET A 403 -13.86 4.40 9.86
C MET A 403 -13.05 3.19 9.42
N ALA A 404 -11.78 3.07 9.84
CA ALA A 404 -10.96 1.89 9.63
C ALA A 404 -11.61 0.61 10.23
N VAL A 405 -12.31 0.72 11.36
CA VAL A 405 -13.06 -0.41 11.93
C VAL A 405 -14.20 -0.83 11.00
N TYR A 406 -14.96 0.12 10.46
CA TYR A 406 -16.06 -0.20 9.53
C TYR A 406 -15.54 -0.79 8.22
N GLN A 407 -14.43 -0.28 7.68
CA GLN A 407 -13.77 -0.88 6.51
C GLN A 407 -13.35 -2.33 6.81
N ASN A 408 -12.76 -2.60 7.97
CA ASN A 408 -12.41 -3.97 8.38
C ASN A 408 -13.65 -4.87 8.55
N ASN A 409 -14.76 -4.36 9.05
CA ASN A 409 -16.03 -5.12 9.13
C ASN A 409 -16.53 -5.51 7.74
N ILE A 410 -16.47 -4.58 6.78
CA ILE A 410 -16.85 -4.82 5.37
C ILE A 410 -15.96 -5.92 4.76
N LEU A 411 -14.64 -5.84 4.96
CA LEU A 411 -13.70 -6.83 4.43
C LEU A 411 -13.85 -8.20 5.10
N ALA A 412 -14.12 -8.24 6.40
CA ALA A 412 -14.40 -9.48 7.12
C ALA A 412 -15.70 -10.14 6.62
N GLU A 413 -16.77 -9.35 6.35
CA GLU A 413 -17.99 -9.88 5.74
C GLU A 413 -17.74 -10.38 4.31
N ALA A 414 -16.92 -9.67 3.51
CA ALA A 414 -16.51 -10.15 2.19
C ALA A 414 -15.84 -11.52 2.26
N LYS A 415 -14.90 -11.70 3.20
CA LYS A 415 -14.25 -13.02 3.43
C LYS A 415 -15.26 -14.09 3.81
N LYS A 416 -16.18 -13.78 4.72
CA LYS A 416 -17.22 -14.72 5.16
C LYS A 416 -18.15 -15.12 4.01
N VAL A 417 -18.57 -14.16 3.18
CA VAL A 417 -19.50 -14.39 2.07
C VAL A 417 -18.84 -15.10 0.90
N PHE A 418 -17.60 -14.74 0.53
CA PHE A 418 -16.96 -15.18 -0.71
C PHE A 418 -15.82 -16.18 -0.48
N GLY A 419 -15.24 -16.28 0.71
CA GLY A 419 -14.10 -17.14 1.02
C GLY A 419 -12.74 -16.43 1.00
N GLY A 420 -12.69 -15.15 0.61
CA GLY A 420 -11.48 -14.32 0.57
C GLY A 420 -11.78 -12.89 0.21
N CYS A 421 -10.78 -12.00 0.38
CA CYS A 421 -10.92 -10.59 0.06
C CYS A 421 -9.64 -10.01 -0.56
N THR A 422 -9.81 -9.25 -1.63
CA THR A 422 -8.74 -8.56 -2.38
C THR A 422 -9.04 -7.06 -2.41
N SER A 423 -8.00 -6.23 -2.47
CA SER A 423 -8.14 -4.78 -2.63
C SER A 423 -7.01 -4.21 -3.50
N GLU A 424 -6.79 -2.89 -3.48
CA GLU A 424 -5.95 -2.23 -4.47
C GLU A 424 -4.51 -1.98 -4.01
N GLY A 425 -4.29 -1.27 -2.90
CA GLY A 425 -2.98 -0.75 -2.48
C GLY A 425 -2.49 -1.29 -1.12
N GLY A 426 -1.31 -0.85 -0.68
CA GLY A 426 -0.58 -1.42 0.46
C GLY A 426 -0.79 -0.70 1.81
N TYR A 427 -1.89 0.03 2.03
CA TYR A 427 -2.18 0.63 3.33
C TYR A 427 -2.62 -0.43 4.34
N ASP A 428 -1.95 -0.51 5.46
CA ASP A 428 -1.95 -1.64 6.38
C ASP A 428 -3.03 -1.64 7.45
N HIS A 429 -3.83 -0.60 7.56
CA HIS A 429 -4.93 -0.54 8.53
C HIS A 429 -6.01 -1.63 8.31
N VAL A 430 -5.98 -2.29 7.16
CA VAL A 430 -6.86 -3.41 6.79
C VAL A 430 -6.13 -4.75 6.68
N ALA A 431 -4.85 -4.82 7.06
CA ALA A 431 -3.99 -5.99 6.87
C ALA A 431 -4.55 -7.29 7.49
N ALA A 432 -5.33 -7.20 8.57
CA ALA A 432 -5.95 -8.36 9.20
C ALA A 432 -7.00 -9.05 8.32
N ASN A 433 -7.60 -8.33 7.37
CA ASN A 433 -8.74 -8.80 6.56
C ASN A 433 -8.47 -8.86 5.05
N ILE A 434 -7.27 -8.48 4.58
CA ILE A 434 -6.89 -8.53 3.16
C ILE A 434 -6.05 -9.78 2.87
N ASP A 435 -6.34 -10.45 1.76
CA ASP A 435 -5.59 -11.61 1.28
C ASP A 435 -4.66 -11.26 0.13
N CYS A 436 -5.05 -10.32 -0.73
CA CYS A 436 -4.28 -9.90 -1.89
C CYS A 436 -4.50 -8.41 -2.18
N ILE A 437 -3.47 -7.75 -2.70
CA ILE A 437 -3.54 -6.38 -3.20
C ILE A 437 -2.90 -6.28 -4.59
N ASN A 438 -3.33 -5.30 -5.37
CA ASN A 438 -2.84 -5.13 -6.74
C ASN A 438 -1.43 -4.52 -6.81
N TYR A 439 -1.04 -3.72 -5.84
CA TYR A 439 0.32 -3.14 -5.72
C TYR A 439 0.52 -2.58 -4.31
N VAL A 440 1.76 -2.54 -3.85
CA VAL A 440 2.05 -1.94 -2.53
C VAL A 440 2.00 -0.41 -2.59
N SER A 441 2.61 0.19 -3.63
CA SER A 441 2.69 1.65 -3.75
C SER A 441 2.85 2.10 -5.21
N VAL A 442 3.09 3.41 -5.38
CA VAL A 442 3.35 4.05 -6.68
C VAL A 442 4.69 4.81 -6.70
N GLU A 443 5.46 4.77 -5.62
CA GLU A 443 6.64 5.59 -5.43
C GLU A 443 7.81 5.17 -6.31
N MET A 444 8.04 3.86 -6.49
CA MET A 444 9.08 3.38 -7.42
C MET A 444 8.76 3.80 -8.85
N LYS A 445 7.48 3.73 -9.25
CA LYS A 445 7.03 4.24 -10.55
C LYS A 445 7.29 5.74 -10.70
N ARG A 446 7.03 6.53 -9.66
CA ARG A 446 7.31 7.98 -9.68
C ARG A 446 8.79 8.28 -9.86
N LEU A 447 9.67 7.57 -9.14
CA LEU A 447 11.12 7.69 -9.29
C LEU A 447 11.57 7.29 -10.70
N HIS A 448 11.08 6.17 -11.20
CA HIS A 448 11.37 5.68 -12.54
C HIS A 448 10.93 6.67 -13.64
N ASP A 449 9.75 7.25 -13.52
CA ASP A 449 9.21 8.25 -14.47
C ASP A 449 9.89 9.62 -14.35
N GLY A 450 10.89 9.80 -13.49
CA GLY A 450 11.53 11.09 -13.24
C GLY A 450 10.64 12.11 -12.53
N LYS A 451 9.53 11.67 -11.92
CA LYS A 451 8.61 12.53 -11.14
C LYS A 451 9.14 12.70 -9.72
N THR A 452 10.29 13.37 -9.60
CA THR A 452 11.06 13.47 -8.34
C THR A 452 10.57 14.56 -7.40
N LYS A 453 9.62 15.42 -7.80
CA LYS A 453 9.07 16.46 -6.92
C LYS A 453 8.53 15.84 -5.61
N GLY A 454 9.11 16.27 -4.47
CA GLY A 454 8.83 15.72 -3.16
C GLY A 454 9.53 14.38 -2.87
N LEU A 455 10.55 14.03 -3.67
CA LEU A 455 11.41 12.85 -3.53
C LEU A 455 12.90 13.20 -3.65
N GLU A 456 13.26 14.46 -3.53
CA GLU A 456 14.61 14.99 -3.78
C GLU A 456 15.66 14.40 -2.81
N LEU A 457 15.23 14.06 -1.59
CA LEU A 457 16.09 13.44 -0.58
C LEU A 457 16.11 11.91 -0.64
N VAL A 458 15.36 11.29 -1.55
CA VAL A 458 15.28 9.83 -1.68
C VAL A 458 16.48 9.29 -2.45
N SER A 459 17.05 8.19 -1.94
CA SER A 459 18.13 7.43 -2.59
C SER A 459 17.65 6.13 -3.22
N GLY A 460 16.52 5.57 -2.73
CA GLY A 460 15.96 4.32 -3.23
C GLY A 460 14.85 3.76 -2.35
N CYS A 461 14.54 2.48 -2.55
CA CYS A 461 13.53 1.76 -1.80
C CYS A 461 14.07 0.41 -1.30
N HIS A 462 13.96 0.16 0.00
CA HIS A 462 14.13 -1.16 0.61
C HIS A 462 12.79 -1.88 0.70
N PRO A 463 12.74 -3.21 0.70
CA PRO A 463 11.50 -3.98 0.82
C PRO A 463 10.98 -4.02 2.27
N LEU A 464 10.85 -2.85 2.92
CA LEU A 464 10.41 -2.77 4.32
C LEU A 464 8.99 -3.27 4.49
N TRP A 465 8.07 -2.87 3.60
CA TRP A 465 6.69 -3.33 3.63
C TRP A 465 6.60 -4.83 3.36
N GLU A 466 7.36 -5.31 2.41
CA GLU A 466 7.42 -6.72 2.02
C GLU A 466 7.97 -7.60 3.14
N LEU A 467 8.99 -7.14 3.87
CA LEU A 467 9.51 -7.83 5.06
C LEU A 467 8.45 -7.94 6.18
N VAL A 468 7.52 -7.01 6.26
CA VAL A 468 6.41 -7.06 7.23
C VAL A 468 5.30 -7.99 6.75
N TYR A 469 4.94 -7.94 5.46
CA TYR A 469 3.69 -8.53 4.97
C TYR A 469 3.84 -9.65 3.94
N HIS A 470 5.03 -10.01 3.51
CA HIS A 470 5.22 -11.22 2.70
C HIS A 470 4.88 -12.48 3.52
N GLY A 471 4.13 -13.40 2.92
CA GLY A 471 3.54 -14.53 3.65
C GLY A 471 2.31 -14.17 4.50
N VAL A 472 1.85 -12.90 4.41
CA VAL A 472 0.64 -12.37 5.05
C VAL A 472 -0.34 -11.86 4.00
N ILE A 473 0.10 -11.04 3.08
CA ILE A 473 -0.68 -10.46 1.98
C ILE A 473 0.01 -10.81 0.66
N LEU A 474 -0.76 -11.14 -0.37
CA LEU A 474 -0.27 -11.38 -1.73
C LEU A 474 -0.26 -10.06 -2.50
N TYR A 475 0.81 -9.76 -3.28
CA TYR A 475 1.01 -8.43 -3.89
C TYR A 475 1.93 -8.43 -5.12
N THR A 476 1.89 -7.35 -5.91
CA THR A 476 3.08 -6.91 -6.67
C THR A 476 3.73 -5.70 -5.96
N PRO A 477 5.06 -5.52 -6.00
CA PRO A 477 5.76 -4.55 -5.14
C PRO A 477 5.36 -3.10 -5.37
N ASP A 478 5.08 -2.71 -6.62
CA ASP A 478 4.74 -1.33 -6.97
C ASP A 478 3.89 -1.31 -8.24
N ARG A 479 3.22 -0.21 -8.52
CA ARG A 479 2.51 -0.03 -9.79
C ARG A 479 3.45 -0.08 -11.00
N LEU A 480 4.73 0.21 -10.83
CA LEU A 480 5.78 0.03 -11.83
C LEU A 480 5.88 -1.44 -12.30
N THR A 481 5.64 -2.40 -11.41
CA THR A 481 5.78 -3.83 -11.69
C THR A 481 4.51 -4.49 -12.25
N GLN A 482 3.41 -3.75 -12.38
CA GLN A 482 2.21 -4.24 -13.06
C GLN A 482 2.44 -4.39 -14.56
N ASN A 483 1.83 -5.40 -15.17
CA ASN A 483 1.95 -5.73 -16.60
C ASN A 483 3.38 -5.99 -17.09
N HIS A 484 4.35 -6.16 -16.18
CA HIS A 484 5.74 -6.38 -16.56
C HIS A 484 6.08 -7.86 -16.65
N THR A 485 6.92 -8.17 -17.65
CA THR A 485 7.57 -9.47 -17.83
C THR A 485 8.94 -9.26 -18.47
N ARG A 486 9.88 -10.18 -18.20
CA ARG A 486 11.24 -10.10 -18.74
C ARG A 486 11.23 -10.25 -20.26
N GLY A 487 11.98 -9.37 -20.92
CA GLY A 487 12.14 -9.39 -22.37
C GLY A 487 10.90 -9.00 -23.18
N GLN A 488 9.92 -8.36 -22.55
CA GLN A 488 8.73 -7.87 -23.27
C GLN A 488 8.92 -6.41 -23.71
N ASN A 489 8.63 -6.15 -25.01
CA ASN A 489 8.46 -4.80 -25.53
C ASN A 489 7.00 -4.38 -25.35
N HIS A 490 6.74 -3.36 -24.55
CA HIS A 490 5.42 -2.74 -24.46
C HIS A 490 5.34 -1.58 -25.47
N PRO A 491 4.28 -1.48 -26.26
CA PRO A 491 4.05 -0.28 -27.08
C PRO A 491 3.86 0.93 -26.17
N LYS A 492 4.56 2.02 -26.45
CA LYS A 492 4.53 3.25 -25.63
C LYS A 492 3.22 4.03 -25.72
N LYS A 493 2.45 3.82 -26.78
CA LYS A 493 1.16 4.46 -27.05
C LYS A 493 0.34 3.55 -27.96
N ASP A 494 -0.99 3.64 -27.87
CA ASP A 494 -1.87 3.05 -28.88
C ASP A 494 -1.74 3.80 -30.22
N GLU A 495 -2.37 3.26 -31.26
CA GLU A 495 -2.34 3.84 -32.62
C GLU A 495 -2.97 5.23 -32.68
N SER A 496 -3.80 5.61 -31.69
CA SER A 496 -4.40 6.94 -31.57
C SER A 496 -3.49 7.94 -30.86
N GLY A 497 -2.33 7.49 -30.33
CA GLY A 497 -1.42 8.31 -29.56
C GLY A 497 -1.86 8.52 -28.10
N THR A 498 -2.96 7.90 -27.69
CA THR A 498 -3.47 7.95 -26.32
C THR A 498 -2.61 7.03 -25.46
N LEU A 499 -2.10 7.57 -24.33
CA LEU A 499 -1.51 6.74 -23.29
C LEU A 499 -2.62 5.84 -22.75
N ASP A 500 -2.60 4.59 -23.14
CA ASP A 500 -3.41 3.59 -22.48
C ASP A 500 -2.78 3.38 -21.08
N TRP A 501 -3.29 4.10 -20.09
CA TRP A 501 -2.87 3.97 -18.70
C TRP A 501 -3.04 2.55 -18.14
N LEU A 502 -3.68 1.68 -18.94
CA LEU A 502 -3.94 0.29 -18.69
C LEU A 502 -2.83 -0.64 -19.20
N GLU A 503 -1.98 -0.18 -20.10
CA GLU A 503 -0.99 -1.05 -20.78
C GLU A 503 0.39 -1.07 -20.12
N GLY A 504 0.58 -0.45 -18.95
CA GLY A 504 1.95 -0.23 -18.44
C GLY A 504 2.70 0.77 -19.35
N ASP A 505 3.79 1.33 -18.89
CA ASP A 505 4.42 2.48 -19.55
C ASP A 505 5.27 2.16 -20.78
N GLY A 506 5.15 0.98 -21.34
CA GLY A 506 5.95 0.58 -22.51
C GLY A 506 7.45 0.51 -22.26
N ILE A 507 7.87 0.40 -21.01
CA ILE A 507 9.27 0.35 -20.62
C ILE A 507 9.73 -1.09 -20.64
N VAL A 508 10.75 -1.36 -21.45
CA VAL A 508 11.46 -2.63 -21.46
C VAL A 508 12.68 -2.50 -20.57
N ASP A 509 12.49 -2.78 -19.29
CA ASP A 509 13.61 -2.88 -18.36
C ASP A 509 13.55 -4.25 -17.66
N PRO A 510 14.48 -5.18 -17.98
CA PRO A 510 14.55 -6.47 -17.28
C PRO A 510 14.71 -6.31 -15.76
N ALA A 511 15.28 -5.20 -15.29
CA ALA A 511 15.42 -4.92 -13.87
C ALA A 511 14.07 -4.70 -13.18
N ILE A 512 13.04 -4.21 -13.89
CA ILE A 512 11.70 -4.02 -13.31
C ILE A 512 11.05 -5.36 -12.99
N SER A 513 11.06 -6.32 -13.90
CA SER A 513 10.49 -7.65 -13.65
C SER A 513 11.31 -8.43 -12.63
N LEU A 514 12.63 -8.26 -12.60
CA LEU A 514 13.49 -8.86 -11.59
C LEU A 514 13.19 -8.31 -10.18
N LYS A 515 12.70 -7.06 -10.08
CA LYS A 515 12.26 -6.46 -8.82
C LYS A 515 11.04 -7.18 -8.21
N ILE A 516 10.17 -7.77 -9.04
CA ILE A 516 9.07 -8.62 -8.56
C ILE A 516 9.62 -9.82 -7.78
N VAL A 517 10.68 -10.43 -8.30
CA VAL A 517 11.30 -11.63 -7.69
C VAL A 517 12.07 -11.26 -6.43
N GLU A 518 12.89 -10.18 -6.47
CA GLU A 518 13.65 -9.70 -5.31
C GLU A 518 12.75 -9.36 -4.12
N PHE A 519 11.63 -8.67 -4.38
CA PHE A 519 10.68 -8.22 -3.36
C PHE A 519 9.59 -9.26 -3.07
N GLY A 520 9.70 -10.48 -3.58
CA GLY A 520 8.78 -11.59 -3.30
C GLY A 520 7.36 -11.39 -3.86
N GLY A 521 7.19 -10.56 -4.87
CA GLY A 521 5.90 -10.26 -5.47
C GLY A 521 5.40 -11.34 -6.44
N ARG A 522 4.29 -11.03 -7.09
CA ARG A 522 3.65 -11.84 -8.13
C ARG A 522 3.30 -11.01 -9.35
N PRO A 523 3.15 -11.61 -10.53
CA PRO A 523 2.62 -10.93 -11.71
C PRO A 523 1.15 -10.57 -11.50
N ILE A 524 0.81 -9.32 -11.79
CA ILE A 524 -0.55 -8.79 -11.83
C ILE A 524 -0.73 -8.05 -13.14
N PHE A 525 -1.75 -8.42 -13.89
CA PHE A 525 -2.08 -7.80 -15.17
C PHE A 525 -3.41 -7.07 -15.12
N TYR A 526 -3.41 -5.86 -15.68
CA TYR A 526 -4.60 -5.11 -16.04
C TYR A 526 -4.70 -5.13 -17.55
N SER A 527 -5.66 -5.84 -18.12
CA SER A 527 -5.85 -5.90 -19.55
C SER A 527 -7.25 -6.39 -19.93
N TYR A 528 -7.67 -6.02 -21.12
CA TYR A 528 -8.84 -6.55 -21.80
C TYR A 528 -8.49 -6.91 -23.26
N LYS A 529 -7.21 -7.00 -23.60
CA LYS A 529 -6.75 -7.19 -24.99
C LYS A 529 -6.18 -8.59 -25.17
N PRO A 530 -6.74 -9.41 -26.10
CA PRO A 530 -6.22 -10.75 -26.39
C PRO A 530 -4.73 -10.78 -26.80
N LYS A 531 -4.23 -9.69 -27.38
CA LYS A 531 -2.81 -9.54 -27.76
C LYS A 531 -1.84 -9.60 -26.58
N ASP A 532 -2.33 -9.37 -25.32
CA ASP A 532 -1.49 -9.39 -24.12
C ASP A 532 -1.31 -10.79 -23.53
N VAL A 533 -2.07 -11.78 -24.00
CA VAL A 533 -1.98 -13.17 -23.52
C VAL A 533 -0.57 -13.76 -23.60
N PRO A 534 0.22 -13.56 -24.67
CA PRO A 534 1.60 -14.01 -24.70
C PRO A 534 2.49 -13.39 -23.61
N ALA A 535 2.25 -12.14 -23.24
CA ALA A 535 2.96 -11.46 -22.15
C ALA A 535 2.58 -12.06 -20.79
N MET A 536 1.29 -12.28 -20.57
CA MET A 536 0.79 -12.95 -19.37
C MET A 536 1.40 -14.34 -19.22
N LYS A 537 1.52 -15.09 -20.32
CA LYS A 537 2.14 -16.42 -20.31
C LYS A 537 3.62 -16.37 -19.93
N ARG A 538 4.38 -15.40 -20.47
CA ARG A 538 5.78 -15.22 -20.06
C ARG A 538 5.90 -14.90 -18.57
N ALA A 539 5.10 -13.96 -18.07
CA ALA A 539 5.09 -13.61 -16.64
C ALA A 539 4.69 -14.81 -15.76
N TRP A 540 3.75 -15.62 -16.23
CA TRP A 540 3.38 -16.87 -15.57
C TRP A 540 4.56 -17.83 -15.49
N ASP A 541 5.28 -18.06 -16.59
CA ASP A 541 6.43 -18.96 -16.62
C ASP A 541 7.58 -18.47 -15.71
N GLU A 542 7.75 -17.16 -15.58
CA GLU A 542 8.70 -16.55 -14.64
C GLU A 542 8.25 -16.68 -13.17
N PHE A 543 6.96 -16.70 -12.91
CA PHE A 543 6.39 -16.81 -11.57
C PHE A 543 6.38 -18.26 -11.03
N VAL A 544 6.12 -19.25 -11.89
CA VAL A 544 5.99 -20.66 -11.49
C VAL A 544 7.14 -21.15 -10.62
N PRO A 545 8.43 -20.86 -10.90
CA PRO A 545 9.55 -21.30 -10.07
C PRO A 545 9.57 -20.71 -8.66
N VAL A 546 9.01 -19.51 -8.45
CA VAL A 546 9.04 -18.78 -7.16
C VAL A 546 7.70 -18.76 -6.43
N ARG A 547 6.61 -19.25 -7.04
CA ARG A 547 5.25 -19.15 -6.49
C ARG A 547 5.08 -19.84 -5.14
N HIS A 548 5.86 -20.89 -4.86
CA HIS A 548 5.80 -21.61 -3.59
C HIS A 548 6.25 -20.76 -2.40
N LEU A 549 7.05 -19.71 -2.65
CA LEU A 549 7.50 -18.76 -1.64
C LEU A 549 6.38 -17.81 -1.18
N GLN A 550 5.29 -17.66 -1.92
CA GLN A 550 4.24 -16.68 -1.64
C GLN A 550 3.57 -16.83 -0.26
N LYS A 551 3.64 -17.99 0.35
CA LYS A 551 3.11 -18.30 1.70
C LYS A 551 4.17 -18.32 2.79
N GLU A 552 5.44 -18.17 2.43
CA GLU A 552 6.57 -18.16 3.37
C GLU A 552 6.77 -16.72 3.90
N LEU A 553 7.12 -16.57 5.19
CA LEU A 553 7.51 -15.25 5.69
C LEU A 553 8.88 -14.86 5.12
N MET A 554 9.02 -13.58 4.72
CA MET A 554 10.31 -13.01 4.34
C MET A 554 11.10 -12.68 5.61
N LEU A 555 12.25 -13.28 5.79
CA LEU A 555 13.04 -13.15 7.02
C LEU A 555 14.06 -12.01 6.95
N SER A 556 14.67 -11.80 5.80
CA SER A 556 15.64 -10.73 5.60
C SER A 556 15.86 -10.43 4.12
N HIS A 557 16.34 -9.23 3.87
CA HIS A 557 16.81 -8.76 2.57
C HIS A 557 18.14 -8.04 2.75
N LYS A 558 19.09 -8.20 1.82
CA LYS A 558 20.38 -7.53 1.88
C LYS A 558 20.96 -7.31 0.48
N ASN A 559 21.46 -6.11 0.21
CA ASN A 559 22.34 -5.86 -0.92
C ASN A 559 23.75 -6.35 -0.53
N ILE A 560 24.23 -7.40 -1.20
CA ILE A 560 25.50 -8.07 -0.87
C ILE A 560 26.68 -7.64 -1.74
N ALA A 561 26.37 -7.03 -2.89
CA ALA A 561 27.33 -6.42 -3.80
C ALA A 561 26.60 -5.35 -4.64
N PRO A 562 27.30 -4.46 -5.34
CA PRO A 562 26.68 -3.55 -6.29
C PRO A 562 25.83 -4.30 -7.31
N GLY A 563 24.53 -4.01 -7.34
CA GLY A 563 23.56 -4.67 -8.21
C GLY A 563 23.24 -6.12 -7.86
N VAL A 564 23.57 -6.61 -6.65
CA VAL A 564 23.23 -7.98 -6.21
C VAL A 564 22.50 -7.95 -4.88
N ALA A 565 21.30 -8.50 -4.83
CA ALA A 565 20.48 -8.60 -3.64
C ALA A 565 20.15 -10.05 -3.28
N VAL A 566 20.00 -10.33 -1.99
CA VAL A 566 19.56 -11.62 -1.45
C VAL A 566 18.34 -11.42 -0.57
N THR A 567 17.30 -12.18 -0.83
CA THR A 567 16.07 -12.24 -0.02
C THR A 567 15.92 -13.63 0.56
N CYS A 568 15.75 -13.75 1.87
CA CYS A 568 15.67 -15.02 2.59
C CYS A 568 14.27 -15.28 3.13
N TYR A 569 13.84 -16.54 3.09
CA TYR A 569 12.52 -16.99 3.49
C TYR A 569 12.55 -17.99 4.65
N GLU A 570 11.42 -18.17 5.36
CA GLU A 570 11.33 -19.02 6.55
C GLU A 570 11.50 -20.53 6.25
N ASN A 571 11.19 -20.96 5.00
CA ASN A 571 11.44 -22.33 4.57
C ASN A 571 12.94 -22.65 4.37
N GLY A 572 13.80 -21.65 4.58
CA GLY A 572 15.24 -21.78 4.46
C GLY A 572 15.78 -21.47 3.06
N GLU A 573 14.97 -21.23 2.04
CA GLU A 573 15.41 -20.82 0.72
C GLU A 573 15.80 -19.33 0.69
N SER A 574 16.70 -19.01 -0.23
CA SER A 574 17.09 -17.63 -0.54
C SER A 574 16.98 -17.38 -2.04
N VAL A 575 16.48 -16.22 -2.40
CA VAL A 575 16.48 -15.73 -3.79
C VAL A 575 17.61 -14.74 -3.93
N VAL A 576 18.52 -15.00 -4.88
CA VAL A 576 19.64 -14.12 -5.22
C VAL A 576 19.35 -13.47 -6.56
N CYS A 577 19.18 -12.15 -6.57
CA CYS A 577 18.95 -11.35 -7.76
C CYS A 577 20.21 -10.62 -8.17
N ASN A 578 20.59 -10.70 -9.44
CA ASN A 578 21.76 -10.06 -10.03
C ASN A 578 21.31 -9.11 -11.14
N TYR A 579 21.42 -7.81 -10.89
CA TYR A 579 21.11 -6.73 -11.84
C TYR A 579 22.29 -6.34 -12.73
N SER A 580 23.49 -6.88 -12.44
CA SER A 580 24.69 -6.54 -13.20
C SER A 580 24.74 -7.25 -14.55
N GLU A 581 25.62 -6.77 -15.44
CA GLU A 581 25.85 -7.35 -16.77
C GLU A 581 26.74 -8.60 -16.74
N LYS A 582 27.29 -8.96 -15.56
CA LYS A 582 28.19 -10.09 -15.40
C LYS A 582 27.60 -11.14 -14.48
N PRO A 583 27.91 -12.45 -14.68
CA PRO A 583 27.54 -13.47 -13.71
C PRO A 583 28.12 -13.16 -12.33
N TYR A 584 27.33 -13.43 -11.29
CA TYR A 584 27.76 -13.31 -9.90
C TYR A 584 27.77 -14.70 -9.24
N THR A 585 28.83 -15.03 -8.50
CA THR A 585 28.89 -16.31 -7.78
C THR A 585 28.50 -16.09 -6.31
N TYR A 586 27.41 -16.71 -5.91
CA TYR A 586 26.95 -16.73 -4.52
C TYR A 586 27.01 -18.17 -3.99
N ARG A 587 27.83 -18.44 -2.96
CA ARG A 587 27.97 -19.78 -2.34
C ARG A 587 28.12 -20.91 -3.36
N ASN A 588 29.01 -20.76 -4.32
CA ASN A 588 29.26 -21.70 -5.43
C ASN A 588 28.11 -21.85 -6.46
N VAL A 589 27.05 -21.05 -6.37
CA VAL A 589 25.98 -20.98 -7.37
C VAL A 589 26.20 -19.79 -8.28
N SER A 590 26.27 -20.01 -9.58
CA SER A 590 26.35 -18.95 -10.58
C SER A 590 24.99 -18.33 -10.82
N VAL A 591 24.84 -17.03 -10.52
CA VAL A 591 23.64 -16.23 -10.78
C VAL A 591 23.84 -15.47 -12.10
N PRO A 592 23.00 -15.68 -13.12
CA PRO A 592 23.20 -15.07 -14.43
C PRO A 592 23.05 -13.55 -14.39
N PRO A 593 23.60 -12.83 -15.38
CA PRO A 593 23.35 -11.40 -15.56
C PRO A 593 21.85 -11.14 -15.73
N ALA A 594 21.37 -10.00 -15.21
CA ALA A 594 19.96 -9.59 -15.26
C ALA A 594 19.01 -10.75 -14.91
N GLY A 595 19.35 -11.54 -13.86
CA GLY A 595 18.67 -12.77 -13.52
C GLY A 595 18.70 -13.13 -12.05
N TYR A 596 18.17 -14.29 -11.71
CA TYR A 596 18.14 -14.77 -10.33
C TYR A 596 18.41 -16.27 -10.23
N ARG A 597 18.65 -16.74 -8.99
CA ARG A 597 18.66 -18.14 -8.59
C ARG A 597 18.01 -18.30 -7.23
N ILE A 598 17.29 -19.40 -7.07
CA ILE A 598 16.89 -19.91 -5.75
C ILE A 598 18.03 -20.77 -5.25
N VAL A 599 18.44 -20.53 -4.03
CA VAL A 599 19.55 -21.24 -3.36
C VAL A 599 19.00 -21.86 -2.10
N GLU A 600 19.15 -23.19 -1.95
CA GLU A 600 18.81 -23.90 -0.73
C GLU A 600 19.68 -23.40 0.43
N ALA A 601 19.09 -23.40 1.62
CA ALA A 601 19.64 -22.66 2.72
C ALA A 601 20.90 -23.26 3.35
N GLY A 602 21.86 -22.41 3.40
CA GLY A 602 22.67 -22.19 4.60
C GLY A 602 22.25 -20.85 5.17
N VAL A 603 22.60 -20.56 6.41
CA VAL A 603 22.27 -19.32 7.13
C VAL A 603 22.22 -18.11 6.21
N CYS A 604 21.14 -17.31 6.26
CA CYS A 604 21.05 -16.01 5.57
C CYS A 604 22.33 -15.17 5.80
N PRO A 605 22.79 -14.37 4.83
CA PRO A 605 23.93 -13.51 5.05
C PRO A 605 23.69 -12.63 6.29
N LYS A 606 24.57 -12.75 7.27
CA LYS A 606 24.57 -11.89 8.47
C LYS A 606 24.87 -10.43 8.12
#